data_31c2bdfde98946fcc706a5db7b870da7
#
_entry.id   31c2bdfde98946fcc706a5db7b870da7
#
_cell.length_a   1.000
_cell.length_b   1.000
_cell.length_c   1.000
_cell.angle_alpha   90.00
_cell.angle_beta   90.00
_cell.angle_gamma   90.00
#
_symmetry.space_group_name_H-M   'P 1'
#
loop_
_entity.id
_entity.type
_entity.pdbx_description
1 polymer ?
#
loop_
_entity_poly.entity_id
_entity_poly.type
_entity_poly.pdbx_seq_one_letter_code
_entity_poly.pdbx_strand_id
1 'polypeptide(L)'
;MSRVLVADDLSPEAVSILRGAGLEVDVKVGMKPDELLAVIGGYDGLAVRSATKVTAKVLEAATRLKVVGRAGVGVDNVDLPAATRKGVVVMNTPGGSATTVAELALAMILSLSRHVAVATASVKAGKWEKKKFQGHELAGRTLGVVGIGNIGSVLVDRCLALKMKVVAYDPFISTEAAAKLGVRLVALEALWGEADVISLHVPLTDQTRHMINAATLARMKPTALLVNCARGGIVDEAALAAALAAGRLGGAALDVFEQEPPAADHPLFKLDNVVLTPHLGASTEEAQAAVAVAVAEQLSDYLRSGVVRNAVNVASVPAEVLAQLGPYLPLAETLGALAGQLAPAGPTEVVVSLAGDLAGAPARPLASRVLVGLLRHSSETPVNEVSAPEVARERGLTIREERVTEPQDYAGLLTVSVRGPGGEATVAGTVYGRAEARLVRIGAFRLEAVPEGPILLCENDDAPGVVGNLGTTLGAAGINIARISLSRTDDRTRAFAFLNVDSTPSAEVLARVKALPHVRTVRAITL
;
A
#
# COMPACT_ATOMS: atom_id res chain seq x y z
N MET A 1 19.89 6.39 16.50
CA MET A 1 19.17 5.13 16.77
C MET A 1 17.69 5.42 16.54
N SER A 2 16.97 4.57 15.79
CA SER A 2 15.53 4.80 15.58
C SER A 2 14.74 4.43 16.83
N ARG A 3 13.72 5.23 17.17
CA ARG A 3 12.86 5.06 18.34
C ARG A 3 11.48 4.55 17.93
N VAL A 4 10.99 3.55 18.64
CA VAL A 4 9.67 2.93 18.42
C VAL A 4 8.79 3.10 19.66
N LEU A 5 7.59 3.58 19.47
CA LEU A 5 6.53 3.60 20.47
C LEU A 5 5.63 2.38 20.29
N VAL A 6 5.48 1.58 21.33
CA VAL A 6 4.46 0.52 21.42
C VAL A 6 3.31 1.08 22.23
N ALA A 7 2.19 1.39 21.56
CA ALA A 7 1.07 2.12 22.16
C ALA A 7 -0.07 1.20 22.62
N ASP A 8 -0.13 -0.02 22.12
CA ASP A 8 -1.08 -1.06 22.54
C ASP A 8 -0.35 -2.26 23.12
N ASP A 9 -1.08 -3.13 23.82
CA ASP A 9 -0.53 -4.33 24.43
C ASP A 9 -0.06 -5.32 23.36
N LEU A 10 1.26 -5.49 23.25
CA LEU A 10 1.94 -6.47 22.41
C LEU A 10 2.68 -7.49 23.27
N SER A 11 2.90 -8.69 22.74
CA SER A 11 3.64 -9.73 23.46
C SER A 11 5.04 -9.26 23.86
N PRO A 12 5.58 -9.70 25.03
CA PRO A 12 6.94 -9.38 25.44
C PRO A 12 8.00 -9.80 24.40
N GLU A 13 7.72 -10.83 23.63
CA GLU A 13 8.57 -11.33 22.55
C GLU A 13 8.71 -10.26 21.43
N ALA A 14 7.61 -9.61 21.01
CA ALA A 14 7.64 -8.54 20.03
C ALA A 14 8.53 -7.36 20.48
N VAL A 15 8.44 -6.97 21.75
CA VAL A 15 9.30 -5.93 22.34
C VAL A 15 10.78 -6.37 22.34
N SER A 16 11.03 -7.66 22.62
CA SER A 16 12.38 -8.23 22.59
C SER A 16 12.99 -8.23 21.18
N ILE A 17 12.17 -8.54 20.15
CA ILE A 17 12.58 -8.50 18.73
C ILE A 17 12.99 -7.07 18.35
N LEU A 18 12.15 -6.07 18.66
CA LEU A 18 12.44 -4.67 18.36
C LEU A 18 13.76 -4.20 19.03
N ARG A 19 13.96 -4.53 20.31
CA ARG A 19 15.20 -4.19 21.04
C ARG A 19 16.40 -4.96 20.51
N GLY A 20 16.24 -6.25 20.20
CA GLY A 20 17.28 -7.10 19.60
C GLY A 20 17.73 -6.60 18.23
N ALA A 21 16.84 -5.92 17.50
CA ALA A 21 17.15 -5.25 16.24
C ALA A 21 17.95 -3.93 16.43
N GLY A 22 18.27 -3.52 17.67
CA GLY A 22 19.00 -2.29 17.97
C GLY A 22 18.11 -1.03 17.95
N LEU A 23 16.80 -1.16 18.14
CA LEU A 23 15.86 -0.04 18.23
C LEU A 23 15.66 0.37 19.69
N GLU A 24 15.44 1.66 19.92
CA GLU A 24 15.00 2.20 21.21
C GLU A 24 13.49 2.02 21.34
N VAL A 25 13.03 1.31 22.37
CA VAL A 25 11.61 0.92 22.47
C VAL A 25 11.01 1.42 23.77
N ASP A 26 10.02 2.29 23.64
CA ASP A 26 9.16 2.74 24.73
C ASP A 26 7.80 2.02 24.63
N VAL A 27 7.37 1.41 25.74
CA VAL A 27 6.06 0.76 25.86
C VAL A 27 5.16 1.64 26.71
N LYS A 28 4.11 2.20 26.11
CA LYS A 28 3.15 3.10 26.76
C LYS A 28 1.73 2.73 26.35
N VAL A 29 1.18 1.72 27.02
CA VAL A 29 -0.15 1.17 26.71
C VAL A 29 -1.24 2.00 27.37
N GLY A 30 -2.38 2.16 26.68
CA GLY A 30 -3.59 2.80 27.22
C GLY A 30 -3.51 4.32 27.30
N MET A 31 -2.64 4.95 26.52
CA MET A 31 -2.58 6.42 26.42
C MET A 31 -3.88 7.01 25.90
N LYS A 32 -4.29 8.13 26.50
CA LYS A 32 -5.37 8.97 25.95
C LYS A 32 -4.90 9.66 24.66
N PRO A 33 -5.83 10.08 23.77
CA PRO A 33 -5.46 10.75 22.52
C PRO A 33 -4.51 11.94 22.71
N ASP A 34 -4.72 12.77 23.70
CA ASP A 34 -3.88 13.96 23.97
C ASP A 34 -2.47 13.58 24.46
N GLU A 35 -2.35 12.48 25.21
CA GLU A 35 -1.06 11.96 25.67
C GLU A 35 -0.24 11.42 24.49
N LEU A 36 -0.89 10.73 23.55
CA LEU A 36 -0.25 10.26 22.33
C LEU A 36 0.22 11.44 21.47
N LEU A 37 -0.61 12.46 21.29
CA LEU A 37 -0.26 13.69 20.56
C LEU A 37 0.99 14.37 21.13
N ALA A 38 1.10 14.41 22.46
CA ALA A 38 2.24 15.07 23.14
C ALA A 38 3.57 14.37 22.95
N VAL A 39 3.59 13.06 22.66
CA VAL A 39 4.83 12.28 22.62
C VAL A 39 5.23 11.78 21.23
N ILE A 40 4.27 11.64 20.32
CA ILE A 40 4.49 10.93 19.03
C ILE A 40 5.55 11.57 18.15
N GLY A 41 5.78 12.87 18.23
CA GLY A 41 6.80 13.58 17.46
C GLY A 41 8.24 13.13 17.73
N GLY A 42 8.48 12.40 18.82
CA GLY A 42 9.81 11.87 19.20
C GLY A 42 10.13 10.47 18.62
N TYR A 43 9.21 9.84 17.86
CA TYR A 43 9.37 8.46 17.43
C TYR A 43 9.45 8.32 15.91
N ASP A 44 10.27 7.36 15.46
CA ASP A 44 10.43 7.00 14.04
C ASP A 44 9.45 5.87 13.62
N GLY A 45 9.01 5.05 14.58
CA GLY A 45 8.06 3.96 14.39
C GLY A 45 6.97 3.94 15.46
N LEU A 46 5.78 3.49 15.08
CA LEU A 46 4.64 3.31 15.98
C LEU A 46 4.05 1.92 15.79
N ALA A 47 3.98 1.13 16.87
CA ALA A 47 3.32 -0.17 16.89
C ALA A 47 1.98 -0.05 17.62
N VAL A 48 0.89 -0.46 16.93
CA VAL A 48 -0.47 -0.40 17.46
C VAL A 48 -1.24 -1.71 17.19
N ARG A 49 -2.34 -1.89 17.91
CA ARG A 49 -3.39 -2.85 17.60
C ARG A 49 -4.69 -2.11 17.25
N SER A 50 -5.79 -2.45 17.87
CA SER A 50 -7.11 -1.86 17.60
C SER A 50 -7.50 -0.71 18.56
N ALA A 51 -6.89 -0.63 19.75
CA ALA A 51 -7.28 0.35 20.76
C ALA A 51 -6.78 1.76 20.44
N THR A 52 -5.55 1.91 19.99
CA THR A 52 -4.96 3.19 19.61
C THR A 52 -5.45 3.64 18.24
N LYS A 53 -6.04 4.84 18.15
CA LYS A 53 -6.45 5.46 16.88
C LYS A 53 -5.37 6.41 16.36
N VAL A 54 -4.83 6.10 15.18
CA VAL A 54 -3.83 6.92 14.48
C VAL A 54 -4.56 7.86 13.52
N THR A 55 -5.08 8.95 14.06
CA THR A 55 -5.87 9.95 13.32
C THR A 55 -4.97 10.92 12.54
N ALA A 56 -5.55 11.71 11.62
CA ALA A 56 -4.84 12.78 10.94
C ALA A 56 -4.10 13.72 11.91
N LYS A 57 -4.71 14.08 13.04
CA LYS A 57 -4.07 14.92 14.08
C LYS A 57 -2.83 14.27 14.68
N VAL A 58 -2.87 12.94 14.94
CA VAL A 58 -1.70 12.18 15.43
C VAL A 58 -0.59 12.20 14.40
N LEU A 59 -0.92 11.98 13.12
CA LEU A 59 0.03 11.99 12.02
C LEU A 59 0.63 13.39 11.78
N GLU A 60 -0.15 14.46 11.94
CA GLU A 60 0.36 15.84 11.88
C GLU A 60 1.38 16.13 12.97
N ALA A 61 1.13 15.70 14.20
CA ALA A 61 2.04 15.85 15.33
C ALA A 61 3.30 14.97 15.22
N ALA A 62 3.24 13.92 14.42
CA ALA A 62 4.29 12.92 14.26
C ALA A 62 5.38 13.38 13.28
N THR A 63 6.21 14.32 13.68
CA THR A 63 7.22 14.98 12.82
C THR A 63 8.35 14.06 12.35
N ARG A 64 8.64 12.97 13.07
CA ARG A 64 9.71 12.02 12.76
C ARG A 64 9.21 10.66 12.28
N LEU A 65 7.91 10.41 12.35
CA LEU A 65 7.31 9.10 12.11
C LEU A 65 7.50 8.68 10.64
N LYS A 66 8.06 7.50 10.44
CA LYS A 66 8.30 6.88 9.12
C LYS A 66 7.37 5.71 8.85
N VAL A 67 6.96 5.01 9.93
CA VAL A 67 6.19 3.77 9.79
C VAL A 67 5.22 3.57 10.96
N VAL A 68 4.03 3.09 10.63
CA VAL A 68 3.05 2.55 11.58
C VAL A 68 2.90 1.06 11.29
N GLY A 69 3.16 0.22 12.28
CA GLY A 69 2.89 -1.21 12.24
C GLY A 69 1.61 -1.53 13.02
N ARG A 70 0.61 -2.08 12.34
CA ARG A 70 -0.62 -2.55 13.00
C ARG A 70 -0.58 -4.06 13.16
N ALA A 71 -0.52 -4.54 14.40
CA ALA A 71 -0.62 -5.97 14.72
C ALA A 71 -2.06 -6.47 14.50
N GLY A 72 -2.32 -7.00 13.30
CA GLY A 72 -3.60 -7.53 12.83
C GLY A 72 -3.88 -7.17 11.37
N VAL A 73 -4.99 -7.66 10.83
CA VAL A 73 -5.31 -7.57 9.39
C VAL A 73 -5.87 -6.20 9.00
N GLY A 74 -6.88 -5.71 9.71
CA GLY A 74 -7.53 -4.44 9.40
C GLY A 74 -6.67 -3.25 9.82
N VAL A 75 -6.86 -2.11 9.18
CA VAL A 75 -6.19 -0.84 9.50
C VAL A 75 -7.19 0.30 9.70
N ASP A 76 -8.41 -0.05 10.07
CA ASP A 76 -9.54 0.88 10.22
C ASP A 76 -9.30 1.96 11.29
N ASN A 77 -8.37 1.71 12.20
CA ASN A 77 -7.93 2.67 13.22
C ASN A 77 -6.79 3.59 12.78
N VAL A 78 -6.34 3.52 11.51
CA VAL A 78 -5.29 4.36 10.95
C VAL A 78 -5.86 5.18 9.80
N ASP A 79 -5.69 6.50 9.83
CA ASP A 79 -6.04 7.40 8.72
C ASP A 79 -5.03 7.21 7.57
N LEU A 80 -5.35 6.29 6.64
CA LEU A 80 -4.47 5.95 5.51
C LEU A 80 -4.20 7.14 4.58
N PRO A 81 -5.21 7.95 4.19
CA PRO A 81 -4.95 9.15 3.37
C PRO A 81 -3.99 10.13 4.05
N ALA A 82 -4.17 10.40 5.34
CA ALA A 82 -3.27 11.28 6.06
C ALA A 82 -1.86 10.69 6.21
N ALA A 83 -1.73 9.38 6.49
CA ALA A 83 -0.44 8.69 6.54
C ALA A 83 0.30 8.78 5.20
N THR A 84 -0.42 8.57 4.10
CA THR A 84 0.14 8.63 2.74
C THR A 84 0.62 10.03 2.41
N ARG A 85 -0.18 11.08 2.66
CA ARG A 85 0.25 12.47 2.45
C ARG A 85 1.49 12.85 3.26
N LYS A 86 1.60 12.33 4.49
CA LYS A 86 2.77 12.53 5.36
C LYS A 86 3.97 11.65 4.98
N GLY A 87 3.83 10.74 4.02
CA GLY A 87 4.86 9.80 3.65
C GLY A 87 5.15 8.72 4.70
N VAL A 88 4.18 8.43 5.56
CA VAL A 88 4.30 7.38 6.58
C VAL A 88 3.82 6.05 6.01
N VAL A 89 4.68 5.04 6.04
CA VAL A 89 4.34 3.67 5.64
C VAL A 89 3.40 3.06 6.68
N VAL A 90 2.31 2.43 6.24
CA VAL A 90 1.42 1.67 7.12
C VAL A 90 1.48 0.19 6.76
N MET A 91 1.89 -0.64 7.70
CA MET A 91 2.04 -2.08 7.57
C MET A 91 1.04 -2.81 8.45
N ASN A 92 0.52 -3.94 7.97
CA ASN A 92 -0.34 -4.83 8.73
C ASN A 92 0.20 -6.28 8.75
N THR A 93 -0.52 -7.20 9.41
CA THR A 93 -0.12 -8.61 9.51
C THR A 93 -1.23 -9.53 8.99
N PRO A 94 -1.40 -9.67 7.65
CA PRO A 94 -2.58 -10.29 7.05
C PRO A 94 -2.69 -11.81 7.24
N GLY A 95 -1.64 -12.51 7.65
CA GLY A 95 -1.64 -13.97 7.77
C GLY A 95 -1.86 -14.50 9.20
N GLY A 96 -1.64 -13.68 10.22
CA GLY A 96 -1.47 -14.14 11.60
C GLY A 96 -2.76 -14.57 12.33
N SER A 97 -3.95 -14.27 11.81
CA SER A 97 -5.24 -14.56 12.46
C SER A 97 -6.26 -15.28 11.58
N ALA A 98 -5.87 -15.76 10.40
CA ALA A 98 -6.83 -16.34 9.45
C ALA A 98 -7.55 -17.57 10.02
N THR A 99 -6.81 -18.48 10.64
CA THR A 99 -7.37 -19.68 11.28
C THR A 99 -8.31 -19.29 12.43
N THR A 100 -7.89 -18.38 13.28
CA THR A 100 -8.65 -17.92 14.45
C THR A 100 -10.01 -17.34 14.07
N VAL A 101 -10.04 -16.45 13.06
CA VAL A 101 -11.30 -15.85 12.58
C VAL A 101 -12.20 -16.90 11.93
N ALA A 102 -11.63 -17.81 11.14
CA ALA A 102 -12.41 -18.89 10.51
C ALA A 102 -13.03 -19.84 11.55
N GLU A 103 -12.29 -20.15 12.62
CA GLU A 103 -12.79 -20.98 13.72
C GLU A 103 -13.88 -20.28 14.54
N LEU A 104 -13.76 -18.97 14.79
CA LEU A 104 -14.83 -18.21 15.39
C LEU A 104 -16.08 -18.20 14.49
N ALA A 105 -15.93 -17.95 13.18
CA ALA A 105 -17.06 -17.99 12.24
C ALA A 105 -17.75 -19.37 12.26
N LEU A 106 -16.99 -20.46 12.26
CA LEU A 106 -17.54 -21.82 12.39
C LEU A 106 -18.25 -22.04 13.73
N ALA A 107 -17.67 -21.59 14.85
CA ALA A 107 -18.29 -21.66 16.16
C ALA A 107 -19.63 -20.92 16.21
N MET A 108 -19.69 -19.73 15.58
CA MET A 108 -20.91 -18.93 15.47
C MET A 108 -21.95 -19.62 14.58
N ILE A 109 -21.56 -20.24 13.46
CA ILE A 109 -22.44 -21.06 12.61
C ILE A 109 -23.06 -22.21 13.42
N LEU A 110 -22.23 -22.95 14.15
CA LEU A 110 -22.67 -24.05 14.99
C LEU A 110 -23.56 -23.58 16.14
N SER A 111 -23.22 -22.45 16.77
CA SER A 111 -24.02 -21.87 17.86
C SER A 111 -25.41 -21.48 17.39
N LEU A 112 -25.54 -20.83 16.22
CA LEU A 112 -26.83 -20.50 15.59
C LEU A 112 -27.61 -21.76 15.24
N SER A 113 -26.98 -22.69 14.51
CA SER A 113 -27.65 -23.93 14.03
C SER A 113 -28.20 -24.78 15.15
N ARG A 114 -27.61 -24.71 16.34
CA ARG A 114 -27.97 -25.55 17.50
C ARG A 114 -28.50 -24.73 18.69
N HIS A 115 -28.77 -23.44 18.53
CA HIS A 115 -29.29 -22.51 19.54
C HIS A 115 -28.47 -22.48 20.85
N VAL A 116 -27.14 -22.68 20.79
CA VAL A 116 -26.29 -22.89 21.97
C VAL A 116 -26.34 -21.70 22.92
N ALA A 117 -26.24 -20.47 22.42
CA ALA A 117 -26.19 -19.27 23.26
C ALA A 117 -27.50 -19.09 24.07
N VAL A 118 -28.64 -19.11 23.39
CA VAL A 118 -29.95 -18.91 24.03
C VAL A 118 -30.36 -20.12 24.92
N ALA A 119 -30.01 -21.34 24.53
CA ALA A 119 -30.23 -22.51 25.37
C ALA A 119 -29.39 -22.44 26.66
N THR A 120 -28.14 -22.01 26.58
CA THR A 120 -27.28 -21.77 27.74
C THR A 120 -27.87 -20.71 28.67
N ALA A 121 -28.37 -19.59 28.14
CA ALA A 121 -29.02 -18.54 28.92
C ALA A 121 -30.30 -19.07 29.62
N SER A 122 -31.13 -19.88 28.93
CA SER A 122 -32.33 -20.50 29.48
C SER A 122 -32.01 -21.42 30.67
N VAL A 123 -31.03 -22.32 30.51
CA VAL A 123 -30.62 -23.24 31.60
C VAL A 123 -30.03 -22.49 32.79
N LYS A 124 -29.19 -21.49 32.56
CA LYS A 124 -28.65 -20.62 33.63
C LYS A 124 -29.74 -19.82 34.36
N ALA A 125 -30.84 -19.51 33.68
CA ALA A 125 -32.03 -18.92 34.29
C ALA A 125 -32.97 -19.94 34.98
N GLY A 126 -32.54 -21.20 35.15
CA GLY A 126 -33.31 -22.27 35.81
C GLY A 126 -34.43 -22.87 34.96
N LYS A 127 -34.46 -22.64 33.64
CA LYS A 127 -35.50 -23.14 32.73
C LYS A 127 -35.00 -24.34 31.96
N TRP A 128 -35.91 -25.31 31.73
CA TRP A 128 -35.64 -26.57 31.00
C TRP A 128 -36.56 -26.69 29.78
N GLU A 129 -36.23 -25.90 28.69
CA GLU A 129 -37.12 -25.69 27.53
C GLU A 129 -36.66 -26.51 26.30
N LYS A 130 -36.41 -27.81 26.44
CA LYS A 130 -35.83 -28.66 25.37
C LYS A 130 -36.52 -28.55 24.01
N LYS A 131 -37.85 -28.42 23.97
CA LYS A 131 -38.61 -28.35 22.73
C LYS A 131 -38.41 -27.00 21.97
N LYS A 132 -38.04 -25.93 22.67
CA LYS A 132 -37.83 -24.59 22.10
C LYS A 132 -36.55 -24.53 21.27
N PHE A 133 -35.56 -25.36 21.58
CA PHE A 133 -34.22 -25.30 21.02
C PHE A 133 -33.92 -26.46 20.06
N GLN A 134 -34.90 -26.83 19.23
CA GLN A 134 -34.69 -27.82 18.16
C GLN A 134 -33.90 -27.18 17.03
N GLY A 135 -32.63 -27.61 16.83
CA GLY A 135 -31.73 -27.10 15.82
C GLY A 135 -31.66 -27.94 14.55
N HIS A 136 -30.67 -27.62 13.73
CA HIS A 136 -30.41 -28.24 12.43
C HIS A 136 -28.99 -28.80 12.36
N GLU A 137 -28.80 -29.86 11.56
CA GLU A 137 -27.48 -30.35 11.17
C GLU A 137 -26.93 -29.52 10.01
N LEU A 138 -25.61 -29.41 9.93
CA LEU A 138 -24.93 -28.73 8.83
C LEU A 138 -24.65 -29.66 7.65
N ALA A 139 -24.54 -30.95 7.87
CA ALA A 139 -24.27 -31.95 6.84
C ALA A 139 -25.31 -31.87 5.69
N GLY A 140 -24.81 -31.79 4.44
CA GLY A 140 -25.61 -31.65 3.24
C GLY A 140 -26.19 -30.27 2.95
N ARG A 141 -26.08 -29.31 3.90
CA ARG A 141 -26.47 -27.91 3.68
C ARG A 141 -25.45 -27.19 2.84
N THR A 142 -25.87 -26.08 2.23
CA THR A 142 -25.02 -25.24 1.37
C THR A 142 -24.48 -24.05 2.17
N LEU A 143 -23.15 -23.96 2.26
CA LEU A 143 -22.46 -22.75 2.69
C LEU A 143 -22.20 -21.84 1.49
N GLY A 144 -22.62 -20.59 1.57
CA GLY A 144 -22.27 -19.51 0.65
C GLY A 144 -21.15 -18.66 1.27
N VAL A 145 -20.01 -18.60 0.61
CA VAL A 145 -18.86 -17.79 1.06
C VAL A 145 -18.70 -16.58 0.16
N VAL A 146 -18.70 -15.40 0.74
CA VAL A 146 -18.41 -14.15 0.02
C VAL A 146 -16.99 -13.73 0.34
N GLY A 147 -16.06 -13.98 -0.60
CA GLY A 147 -14.62 -13.80 -0.46
C GLY A 147 -13.88 -15.07 -0.02
N ILE A 148 -13.05 -15.65 -0.91
CA ILE A 148 -12.22 -16.85 -0.64
C ILE A 148 -10.74 -16.40 -0.47
N GLY A 149 -10.51 -15.39 0.35
CA GLY A 149 -9.17 -15.00 0.77
C GLY A 149 -8.62 -15.92 1.87
N ASN A 150 -7.66 -15.42 2.65
CA ASN A 150 -7.00 -16.20 3.71
C ASN A 150 -7.98 -16.81 4.72
N ILE A 151 -9.01 -16.08 5.14
CA ILE A 151 -9.99 -16.53 6.13
C ILE A 151 -11.02 -17.46 5.47
N GLY A 152 -11.60 -17.00 4.34
CA GLY A 152 -12.66 -17.76 3.65
C GLY A 152 -12.21 -19.15 3.22
N SER A 153 -10.97 -19.31 2.75
CA SER A 153 -10.42 -20.61 2.35
C SER A 153 -10.28 -21.57 3.54
N VAL A 154 -9.88 -21.09 4.71
CA VAL A 154 -9.80 -21.91 5.92
C VAL A 154 -11.20 -22.34 6.38
N LEU A 155 -12.20 -21.43 6.35
CA LEU A 155 -13.58 -21.78 6.69
C LEU A 155 -14.14 -22.82 5.72
N VAL A 156 -13.88 -22.67 4.42
CA VAL A 156 -14.28 -23.65 3.39
C VAL A 156 -13.76 -25.05 3.73
N ASP A 157 -12.47 -25.19 4.01
CA ASP A 157 -11.85 -26.47 4.37
C ASP A 157 -12.57 -27.13 5.57
N ARG A 158 -12.83 -26.36 6.63
CA ARG A 158 -13.54 -26.83 7.83
C ARG A 158 -14.98 -27.27 7.52
N CYS A 159 -15.70 -26.49 6.72
CA CYS A 159 -17.10 -26.79 6.38
C CYS A 159 -17.25 -27.97 5.42
N LEU A 160 -16.30 -28.18 4.51
CA LEU A 160 -16.23 -29.39 3.68
C LEU A 160 -16.01 -30.64 4.54
N ALA A 161 -15.17 -30.55 5.57
CA ALA A 161 -14.99 -31.65 6.54
C ALA A 161 -16.29 -31.97 7.30
N LEU A 162 -17.15 -30.98 7.55
CA LEU A 162 -18.50 -31.17 8.11
C LEU A 162 -19.53 -31.64 7.06
N LYS A 163 -19.09 -32.03 5.86
CA LYS A 163 -19.94 -32.51 4.76
C LYS A 163 -20.96 -31.48 4.25
N MET A 164 -20.64 -30.20 4.35
CA MET A 164 -21.40 -29.15 3.68
C MET A 164 -21.06 -29.09 2.19
N LYS A 165 -21.98 -28.58 1.37
CA LYS A 165 -21.72 -28.15 0.01
C LYS A 165 -21.25 -26.69 0.08
N VAL A 166 -20.28 -26.31 -0.74
CA VAL A 166 -19.76 -24.93 -0.72
C VAL A 166 -19.93 -24.27 -2.08
N VAL A 167 -20.60 -23.13 -2.07
CA VAL A 167 -20.64 -22.18 -3.18
C VAL A 167 -19.99 -20.88 -2.76
N ALA A 168 -19.35 -20.18 -3.68
CA ALA A 168 -18.73 -18.93 -3.32
C ALA A 168 -18.79 -17.89 -4.42
N TYR A 169 -18.67 -16.63 -4.00
CA TYR A 169 -18.43 -15.50 -4.86
C TYR A 169 -17.10 -14.83 -4.48
N ASP A 170 -16.19 -14.72 -5.44
CA ASP A 170 -14.95 -13.96 -5.32
C ASP A 170 -14.52 -13.51 -6.73
N PRO A 171 -14.41 -12.21 -7.01
CA PRO A 171 -14.06 -11.71 -8.34
C PRO A 171 -12.57 -11.86 -8.68
N PHE A 172 -11.72 -12.30 -7.72
CA PHE A 172 -10.27 -12.34 -7.86
C PHE A 172 -9.68 -13.76 -7.91
N ILE A 173 -10.50 -14.81 -7.77
CA ILE A 173 -10.05 -16.19 -7.84
C ILE A 173 -10.46 -16.85 -9.17
N SER A 174 -9.57 -17.65 -9.77
CA SER A 174 -9.93 -18.41 -10.98
C SER A 174 -10.83 -19.60 -10.65
N THR A 175 -11.61 -20.05 -11.64
CA THR A 175 -12.47 -21.22 -11.50
C THR A 175 -11.67 -22.48 -11.14
N GLU A 176 -10.47 -22.65 -11.71
CA GLU A 176 -9.58 -23.77 -11.44
C GLU A 176 -9.06 -23.74 -10.00
N ALA A 177 -8.70 -22.58 -9.50
CA ALA A 177 -8.23 -22.41 -8.12
C ALA A 177 -9.35 -22.69 -7.11
N ALA A 178 -10.55 -22.21 -7.36
CA ALA A 178 -11.74 -22.51 -6.54
C ALA A 178 -12.10 -24.00 -6.55
N ALA A 179 -12.04 -24.64 -7.72
CA ALA A 179 -12.30 -26.08 -7.85
C ALA A 179 -11.31 -26.93 -7.05
N LYS A 180 -10.02 -26.54 -6.98
CA LYS A 180 -9.02 -27.20 -6.14
C LYS A 180 -9.34 -27.11 -4.64
N LEU A 181 -10.05 -26.08 -4.22
CA LEU A 181 -10.56 -25.92 -2.86
C LEU A 181 -11.87 -26.66 -2.62
N GLY A 182 -12.44 -27.36 -3.63
CA GLY A 182 -13.73 -28.02 -3.52
C GLY A 182 -14.93 -27.08 -3.57
N VAL A 183 -14.77 -25.88 -4.14
CA VAL A 183 -15.75 -24.80 -4.16
C VAL A 183 -16.29 -24.58 -5.59
N ARG A 184 -17.60 -24.39 -5.72
CA ARG A 184 -18.23 -23.96 -6.94
C ARG A 184 -18.43 -22.43 -6.93
N LEU A 185 -17.80 -21.72 -7.87
CA LEU A 185 -18.04 -20.28 -8.04
C LEU A 185 -19.41 -20.03 -8.64
N VAL A 186 -20.10 -19.03 -8.12
CA VAL A 186 -21.40 -18.58 -8.58
C VAL A 186 -21.45 -17.05 -8.64
N ALA A 187 -22.41 -16.50 -9.42
CA ALA A 187 -22.71 -15.08 -9.33
C ALA A 187 -23.22 -14.73 -7.92
N LEU A 188 -22.95 -13.53 -7.47
CA LEU A 188 -23.32 -13.06 -6.13
C LEU A 188 -24.83 -13.18 -5.89
N GLU A 189 -25.62 -12.86 -6.92
CA GLU A 189 -27.07 -12.95 -6.89
C GLU A 189 -27.60 -14.39 -6.70
N ALA A 190 -26.93 -15.37 -7.29
CA ALA A 190 -27.30 -16.77 -7.15
C ALA A 190 -26.95 -17.31 -5.76
N LEU A 191 -25.83 -16.84 -5.18
CA LEU A 191 -25.38 -17.25 -3.85
C LEU A 191 -26.46 -16.99 -2.80
N TRP A 192 -27.13 -15.83 -2.85
CA TRP A 192 -28.15 -15.46 -1.86
C TRP A 192 -29.30 -16.46 -1.80
N GLY A 193 -29.76 -16.95 -2.95
CA GLY A 193 -30.86 -17.89 -3.04
C GLY A 193 -30.48 -19.36 -2.79
N GLU A 194 -29.22 -19.75 -3.05
CA GLU A 194 -28.76 -21.12 -2.91
C GLU A 194 -28.31 -21.47 -1.48
N ALA A 195 -27.71 -20.50 -0.77
CA ALA A 195 -27.07 -20.77 0.51
C ALA A 195 -28.05 -21.00 1.66
N ASP A 196 -27.76 -21.97 2.52
CA ASP A 196 -28.41 -22.19 3.82
C ASP A 196 -27.66 -21.44 4.95
N VAL A 197 -26.36 -21.24 4.77
CA VAL A 197 -25.50 -20.43 5.62
C VAL A 197 -24.69 -19.51 4.75
N ILE A 198 -24.63 -18.22 5.06
CA ILE A 198 -23.86 -17.23 4.33
C ILE A 198 -22.79 -16.65 5.26
N SER A 199 -21.53 -16.69 4.86
CA SER A 199 -20.42 -16.14 5.63
C SER A 199 -19.65 -15.11 4.81
N LEU A 200 -19.40 -13.92 5.41
CA LEU A 200 -18.79 -12.78 4.77
C LEU A 200 -17.30 -12.69 5.15
N HIS A 201 -16.42 -12.61 4.14
CA HIS A 201 -14.96 -12.53 4.31
C HIS A 201 -14.35 -11.53 3.31
N VAL A 202 -15.00 -10.38 3.15
CA VAL A 202 -14.56 -9.28 2.27
C VAL A 202 -14.17 -8.06 3.09
N PRO A 203 -13.29 -7.18 2.58
CA PRO A 203 -13.01 -5.89 3.22
C PRO A 203 -14.21 -4.95 3.09
N LEU A 204 -14.27 -3.92 3.95
CA LEU A 204 -15.21 -2.82 3.81
C LEU A 204 -14.67 -1.83 2.76
N THR A 205 -15.42 -1.67 1.68
CA THR A 205 -15.17 -0.73 0.58
C THR A 205 -16.47 -0.05 0.19
N ASP A 206 -16.45 0.93 -0.70
CA ASP A 206 -17.68 1.53 -1.22
C ASP A 206 -18.59 0.51 -1.90
N GLN A 207 -18.03 -0.54 -2.51
CA GLN A 207 -18.77 -1.61 -3.18
C GLN A 207 -19.35 -2.65 -2.21
N THR A 208 -18.73 -2.87 -1.06
CA THR A 208 -19.16 -3.85 -0.06
C THR A 208 -19.94 -3.23 1.10
N ARG A 209 -19.93 -1.91 1.21
CA ARG A 209 -20.75 -1.18 2.19
C ARG A 209 -22.22 -1.46 1.97
N HIS A 210 -22.89 -1.95 3.05
CA HIS A 210 -24.30 -2.35 3.02
C HIS A 210 -24.64 -3.29 1.83
N MET A 211 -23.68 -4.15 1.42
CA MET A 211 -23.98 -5.16 0.41
C MET A 211 -25.07 -6.13 0.90
N ILE A 212 -25.18 -6.33 2.21
CA ILE A 212 -26.30 -7.00 2.86
C ILE A 212 -27.28 -5.93 3.33
N ASN A 213 -28.28 -5.64 2.54
CA ASN A 213 -29.35 -4.67 2.78
C ASN A 213 -30.72 -5.35 2.67
N ALA A 214 -31.80 -4.59 2.80
CA ALA A 214 -33.16 -5.11 2.73
C ALA A 214 -33.46 -5.89 1.43
N ALA A 215 -32.95 -5.42 0.29
CA ALA A 215 -33.15 -6.08 -1.02
C ALA A 215 -32.37 -7.41 -1.10
N THR A 216 -31.14 -7.45 -0.59
CA THR A 216 -30.33 -8.66 -0.53
C THR A 216 -30.92 -9.67 0.43
N LEU A 217 -31.33 -9.24 1.63
CA LEU A 217 -31.98 -10.11 2.63
C LEU A 217 -33.28 -10.72 2.11
N ALA A 218 -34.05 -9.99 1.29
CA ALA A 218 -35.28 -10.52 0.68
C ALA A 218 -35.04 -11.65 -0.34
N ARG A 219 -33.82 -11.82 -0.84
CA ARG A 219 -33.41 -12.87 -1.79
C ARG A 219 -32.89 -14.13 -1.09
N MET A 220 -32.57 -14.04 0.20
CA MET A 220 -32.09 -15.18 0.99
C MET A 220 -33.24 -16.13 1.36
N LYS A 221 -32.90 -17.39 1.61
CA LYS A 221 -33.89 -18.34 2.14
C LYS A 221 -34.38 -17.86 3.51
N PRO A 222 -35.68 -17.99 3.82
CA PRO A 222 -36.21 -17.62 5.14
C PRO A 222 -35.55 -18.37 6.32
N THR A 223 -34.96 -19.52 6.03
CA THR A 223 -34.23 -20.34 7.01
C THR A 223 -32.72 -20.09 6.99
N ALA A 224 -32.23 -19.21 6.14
CA ALA A 224 -30.80 -18.96 6.01
C ALA A 224 -30.21 -18.32 7.27
N LEU A 225 -28.94 -18.63 7.54
CA LEU A 225 -28.13 -18.04 8.60
C LEU A 225 -27.10 -17.12 7.98
N LEU A 226 -26.94 -15.91 8.50
CA LEU A 226 -25.94 -14.93 8.08
C LEU A 226 -24.85 -14.79 9.13
N VAL A 227 -23.58 -14.83 8.72
CA VAL A 227 -22.42 -14.68 9.62
C VAL A 227 -21.50 -13.58 9.12
N ASN A 228 -21.19 -12.62 9.98
CA ASN A 228 -20.24 -11.55 9.69
C ASN A 228 -19.16 -11.45 10.80
N CYS A 229 -17.98 -12.01 10.50
CA CYS A 229 -16.75 -11.84 11.27
C CYS A 229 -15.71 -11.03 10.47
N ALA A 230 -16.15 -10.25 9.45
CA ALA A 230 -15.27 -9.49 8.59
C ALA A 230 -15.17 -8.03 9.03
N ARG A 231 -16.17 -7.19 8.68
CA ARG A 231 -16.23 -5.77 9.08
C ARG A 231 -17.65 -5.32 9.34
N GLY A 232 -17.81 -4.44 10.32
CA GLY A 232 -19.03 -3.63 10.47
C GLY A 232 -19.29 -2.77 9.23
N GLY A 233 -20.56 -2.44 8.94
CA GLY A 233 -20.95 -1.68 7.76
C GLY A 233 -21.01 -2.47 6.44
N ILE A 234 -20.61 -3.75 6.41
CA ILE A 234 -20.93 -4.65 5.28
C ILE A 234 -22.40 -5.03 5.32
N VAL A 235 -22.96 -5.15 6.51
CA VAL A 235 -24.37 -5.43 6.78
C VAL A 235 -25.05 -4.15 7.22
N ASP A 236 -26.18 -3.82 6.61
CA ASP A 236 -27.13 -2.82 7.13
C ASP A 236 -27.84 -3.43 8.37
N GLU A 237 -27.40 -3.04 9.55
CA GLU A 237 -27.86 -3.63 10.81
C GLU A 237 -29.33 -3.34 11.09
N ALA A 238 -29.85 -2.19 10.62
CA ALA A 238 -31.26 -1.85 10.74
C ALA A 238 -32.13 -2.75 9.85
N ALA A 239 -31.72 -2.97 8.61
CA ALA A 239 -32.41 -3.88 7.69
C ALA A 239 -32.34 -5.34 8.19
N LEU A 240 -31.19 -5.76 8.74
CA LEU A 240 -31.02 -7.09 9.33
C LEU A 240 -31.96 -7.29 10.52
N ALA A 241 -32.00 -6.35 11.46
CA ALA A 241 -32.88 -6.43 12.63
C ALA A 241 -34.36 -6.53 12.24
N ALA A 242 -34.80 -5.74 11.25
CA ALA A 242 -36.15 -5.80 10.71
C ALA A 242 -36.47 -7.16 10.05
N ALA A 243 -35.53 -7.74 9.26
CA ALA A 243 -35.70 -9.03 8.62
C ALA A 243 -35.78 -10.18 9.64
N LEU A 244 -34.93 -10.16 10.66
CA LEU A 244 -34.92 -11.15 11.75
C LEU A 244 -36.20 -11.10 12.59
N ALA A 245 -36.63 -9.89 13.00
CA ALA A 245 -37.86 -9.68 13.76
C ALA A 245 -39.11 -10.10 12.99
N ALA A 246 -39.11 -9.94 11.66
CA ALA A 246 -40.20 -10.39 10.78
C ALA A 246 -40.13 -11.90 10.41
N GLY A 247 -39.15 -12.66 10.92
CA GLY A 247 -38.95 -14.06 10.58
C GLY A 247 -38.59 -14.34 9.12
N ARG A 248 -38.06 -13.34 8.40
CA ARG A 248 -37.62 -13.46 7.01
C ARG A 248 -36.19 -13.96 6.86
N LEU A 249 -35.48 -14.13 7.95
CA LEU A 249 -34.16 -14.75 8.04
C LEU A 249 -34.11 -15.65 9.28
N GLY A 250 -33.49 -16.82 9.17
CA GLY A 250 -33.44 -17.81 10.25
C GLY A 250 -32.63 -17.36 11.46
N GLY A 251 -31.53 -16.65 11.23
CA GLY A 251 -30.70 -16.11 12.29
C GLY A 251 -29.49 -15.35 11.75
N ALA A 252 -28.82 -14.62 12.63
CA ALA A 252 -27.56 -13.95 12.28
C ALA A 252 -26.53 -14.06 13.41
N ALA A 253 -25.24 -14.09 13.02
CA ALA A 253 -24.12 -14.01 13.94
C ALA A 253 -23.19 -12.87 13.55
N LEU A 254 -22.94 -11.95 14.46
CA LEU A 254 -22.10 -10.78 14.24
C LEU A 254 -20.99 -10.71 15.28
N ASP A 255 -19.76 -10.67 14.82
CA ASP A 255 -18.58 -10.35 15.63
C ASP A 255 -18.17 -8.87 15.53
N VAL A 256 -18.73 -8.18 14.52
CA VAL A 256 -18.40 -6.80 14.17
C VAL A 256 -19.65 -5.96 13.95
N PHE A 257 -19.59 -4.66 14.26
CA PHE A 257 -20.73 -3.74 14.20
C PHE A 257 -20.39 -2.47 13.43
N GLU A 258 -21.41 -1.76 12.89
CA GLU A 258 -21.23 -0.48 12.22
C GLU A 258 -20.57 0.56 13.14
N GLN A 259 -20.96 0.55 14.41
CA GLN A 259 -20.31 1.31 15.46
C GLN A 259 -19.80 0.37 16.55
N GLU A 260 -18.53 0.45 16.87
CA GLU A 260 -17.89 -0.33 17.94
C GLU A 260 -17.36 0.58 19.06
N PRO A 261 -17.84 0.42 20.32
CA PRO A 261 -18.90 -0.46 20.76
C PRO A 261 -20.29 0.00 20.24
N PRO A 262 -21.22 -0.96 20.00
CA PRO A 262 -22.61 -0.63 19.64
C PRO A 262 -23.36 0.00 20.81
N ALA A 263 -24.43 0.75 20.50
CA ALA A 263 -25.28 1.38 21.53
C ALA A 263 -25.94 0.33 22.43
N ALA A 264 -26.14 0.65 23.72
CA ALA A 264 -26.67 -0.29 24.70
C ALA A 264 -28.12 -0.76 24.39
N ASP A 265 -28.86 0.01 23.62
CA ASP A 265 -30.23 -0.27 23.19
C ASP A 265 -30.33 -0.84 21.77
N HIS A 266 -29.20 -1.32 21.24
CA HIS A 266 -29.11 -1.80 19.86
C HIS A 266 -30.20 -2.83 19.52
N PRO A 267 -30.92 -2.69 18.39
CA PRO A 267 -32.08 -3.54 18.05
C PRO A 267 -31.82 -5.04 18.07
N LEU A 268 -30.64 -5.46 17.62
CA LEU A 268 -30.24 -6.87 17.58
C LEU A 268 -30.15 -7.51 18.98
N PHE A 269 -29.89 -6.73 20.03
CA PHE A 269 -29.76 -7.26 21.39
C PHE A 269 -31.07 -7.83 21.97
N LYS A 270 -32.20 -7.49 21.36
CA LYS A 270 -33.54 -7.93 21.77
C LYS A 270 -34.02 -9.20 21.07
N LEU A 271 -33.19 -9.76 20.17
CA LEU A 271 -33.57 -10.90 19.33
C LEU A 271 -32.93 -12.19 19.82
N ASP A 272 -33.73 -13.26 19.94
CA ASP A 272 -33.27 -14.61 20.37
C ASP A 272 -32.53 -15.37 19.26
N ASN A 273 -32.72 -14.99 17.98
CA ASN A 273 -32.13 -15.64 16.81
C ASN A 273 -30.83 -14.98 16.35
N VAL A 274 -30.09 -14.37 17.28
CA VAL A 274 -28.78 -13.77 17.02
C VAL A 274 -27.71 -14.33 17.97
N VAL A 275 -26.46 -14.40 17.47
CA VAL A 275 -25.26 -14.67 18.26
C VAL A 275 -24.32 -13.49 18.05
N LEU A 276 -23.92 -12.82 19.15
CA LEU A 276 -23.14 -11.59 19.11
C LEU A 276 -21.87 -11.74 19.95
N THR A 277 -20.74 -11.28 19.42
CA THR A 277 -19.46 -11.26 20.11
C THR A 277 -18.77 -9.90 19.95
N PRO A 278 -17.96 -9.46 20.94
CA PRO A 278 -17.37 -8.13 20.94
C PRO A 278 -16.04 -8.08 20.18
N HIS A 279 -16.07 -8.35 18.86
CA HIS A 279 -14.94 -8.33 17.94
C HIS A 279 -13.78 -9.25 18.39
N LEU A 280 -14.09 -10.53 18.56
CA LEU A 280 -13.17 -11.57 19.05
C LEU A 280 -12.40 -12.29 17.94
N GLY A 281 -12.60 -11.94 16.66
CA GLY A 281 -12.06 -12.66 15.50
C GLY A 281 -10.59 -13.02 15.60
N ALA A 282 -9.74 -12.14 16.14
CA ALA A 282 -8.31 -12.37 16.33
C ALA A 282 -7.91 -12.50 17.82
N SER A 283 -8.86 -12.75 18.72
CA SER A 283 -8.63 -12.72 20.17
C SER A 283 -8.29 -14.12 20.74
N THR A 284 -7.23 -14.74 20.23
CA THR A 284 -6.59 -15.92 20.85
C THR A 284 -5.13 -15.63 21.18
N GLU A 285 -4.56 -16.37 22.13
CA GLU A 285 -3.17 -16.21 22.55
C GLU A 285 -2.21 -16.40 21.37
N GLU A 286 -2.43 -17.43 20.55
CA GLU A 286 -1.61 -17.76 19.40
C GLU A 286 -1.66 -16.67 18.31
N ALA A 287 -2.87 -16.21 17.97
CA ALA A 287 -3.02 -15.15 16.97
C ALA A 287 -2.40 -13.84 17.45
N GLN A 288 -2.60 -13.46 18.71
CA GLN A 288 -2.03 -12.25 19.29
C GLN A 288 -0.50 -12.29 19.33
N ALA A 289 0.09 -13.43 19.70
CA ALA A 289 1.53 -13.63 19.66
C ALA A 289 2.07 -13.54 18.23
N ALA A 290 1.45 -14.27 17.30
CA ALA A 290 1.88 -14.30 15.89
C ALA A 290 1.84 -12.92 15.22
N VAL A 291 0.77 -12.14 15.39
CA VAL A 291 0.68 -10.80 14.78
C VAL A 291 1.63 -9.81 15.46
N ALA A 292 1.89 -9.96 16.76
CA ALA A 292 2.84 -9.11 17.49
C ALA A 292 4.29 -9.35 17.04
N VAL A 293 4.69 -10.60 16.90
CA VAL A 293 6.01 -10.98 16.36
C VAL A 293 6.16 -10.46 14.93
N ALA A 294 5.19 -10.74 14.07
CA ALA A 294 5.24 -10.33 12.66
C ALA A 294 5.36 -8.80 12.50
N VAL A 295 4.61 -8.00 13.26
CA VAL A 295 4.71 -6.54 13.19
C VAL A 295 6.05 -6.02 13.71
N ALA A 296 6.60 -6.66 14.75
CA ALA A 296 7.91 -6.28 15.29
C ALA A 296 9.04 -6.54 14.29
N GLU A 297 9.02 -7.69 13.60
CA GLU A 297 9.96 -8.00 12.51
C GLU A 297 9.85 -7.01 11.36
N GLN A 298 8.62 -6.70 10.89
CA GLN A 298 8.39 -5.75 9.80
C GLN A 298 8.89 -4.34 10.13
N LEU A 299 8.58 -3.84 11.34
CA LEU A 299 9.08 -2.55 11.81
C LEU A 299 10.61 -2.53 11.91
N SER A 300 11.21 -3.62 12.39
CA SER A 300 12.66 -3.77 12.50
C SER A 300 13.32 -3.73 11.12
N ASP A 301 12.82 -4.50 10.17
CA ASP A 301 13.34 -4.55 8.80
C ASP A 301 13.25 -3.18 8.11
N TYR A 302 12.10 -2.50 8.25
CA TYR A 302 11.91 -1.19 7.64
C TYR A 302 12.82 -0.13 8.25
N LEU A 303 12.88 -0.03 9.58
CA LEU A 303 13.66 1.01 10.25
C LEU A 303 15.19 0.82 10.13
N ARG A 304 15.65 -0.40 9.84
CA ARG A 304 17.07 -0.73 9.64
C ARG A 304 17.51 -0.69 8.19
N SER A 305 16.69 -1.17 7.27
CA SER A 305 17.08 -1.43 5.89
C SER A 305 16.11 -0.87 4.84
N GLY A 306 14.98 -0.25 5.26
CA GLY A 306 13.98 0.25 4.34
C GLY A 306 13.12 -0.84 3.67
N VAL A 307 13.25 -2.11 4.10
CA VAL A 307 12.46 -3.21 3.52
C VAL A 307 11.00 -3.09 3.93
N VAL A 308 10.13 -2.97 2.94
CA VAL A 308 8.68 -2.84 3.11
C VAL A 308 8.00 -4.19 2.91
N ARG A 309 7.28 -4.67 3.94
CA ARG A 309 6.47 -5.89 3.87
C ARG A 309 5.03 -5.59 4.30
N ASN A 310 4.06 -6.16 3.56
CA ASN A 310 2.63 -6.05 3.87
C ASN A 310 2.17 -4.60 4.12
N ALA A 311 2.73 -3.64 3.39
CA ALA A 311 2.26 -2.27 3.45
C ALA A 311 0.92 -2.13 2.72
N VAL A 312 0.04 -1.29 3.27
CA VAL A 312 -1.31 -1.07 2.71
C VAL A 312 -1.40 0.21 1.89
N ASN A 313 -0.43 1.12 2.04
CA ASN A 313 -0.42 2.41 1.33
C ASN A 313 0.81 2.61 0.43
N VAL A 314 1.67 1.61 0.31
CA VAL A 314 2.80 1.57 -0.63
C VAL A 314 2.97 0.15 -1.18
N ALA A 315 3.54 0.01 -2.37
CA ALA A 315 3.80 -1.29 -2.94
C ALA A 315 4.88 -2.04 -2.15
N SER A 316 4.54 -3.21 -1.64
CA SER A 316 5.51 -4.12 -1.05
C SER A 316 6.37 -4.74 -2.16
N VAL A 317 7.69 -4.72 -1.99
CA VAL A 317 8.64 -5.30 -2.92
C VAL A 317 9.37 -6.44 -2.21
N PRO A 318 9.35 -7.67 -2.74
CA PRO A 318 10.12 -8.78 -2.19
C PRO A 318 11.61 -8.43 -2.10
N ALA A 319 12.30 -8.93 -1.07
CA ALA A 319 13.71 -8.61 -0.84
C ALA A 319 14.62 -8.97 -2.04
N GLU A 320 14.31 -10.06 -2.74
CA GLU A 320 15.02 -10.49 -3.96
C GLU A 320 14.89 -9.47 -5.10
N VAL A 321 13.66 -8.95 -5.29
CA VAL A 321 13.38 -7.90 -6.29
C VAL A 321 14.04 -6.59 -5.88
N LEU A 322 14.03 -6.25 -4.59
CA LEU A 322 14.70 -5.06 -4.07
C LEU A 322 16.23 -5.15 -4.28
N ALA A 323 16.81 -6.34 -4.13
CA ALA A 323 18.24 -6.56 -4.44
C ALA A 323 18.56 -6.33 -5.93
N GLN A 324 17.67 -6.75 -6.84
CA GLN A 324 17.80 -6.51 -8.28
C GLN A 324 17.61 -5.02 -8.63
N LEU A 325 16.61 -4.37 -8.06
CA LEU A 325 16.28 -2.96 -8.33
C LEU A 325 17.16 -1.98 -7.56
N GLY A 326 17.82 -2.41 -6.49
CA GLY A 326 18.60 -1.57 -5.59
C GLY A 326 19.51 -0.56 -6.30
N PRO A 327 20.32 -0.98 -7.28
CA PRO A 327 21.19 -0.07 -8.03
C PRO A 327 20.42 0.94 -8.91
N TYR A 328 19.21 0.62 -9.33
CA TYR A 328 18.37 1.46 -10.19
C TYR A 328 17.50 2.44 -9.41
N LEU A 329 17.24 2.24 -8.12
CA LEU A 329 16.42 3.16 -7.31
C LEU A 329 17.04 4.56 -7.21
N PRO A 330 18.35 4.73 -6.88
CA PRO A 330 18.99 6.05 -6.90
C PRO A 330 19.02 6.66 -8.32
N LEU A 331 19.26 5.83 -9.34
CA LEU A 331 19.23 6.29 -10.74
C LEU A 331 17.83 6.81 -11.11
N ALA A 332 16.77 6.11 -10.73
CA ALA A 332 15.38 6.53 -10.99
C ALA A 332 15.08 7.90 -10.37
N GLU A 333 15.50 8.13 -9.13
CA GLU A 333 15.36 9.42 -8.45
C GLU A 333 16.14 10.52 -9.17
N THR A 334 17.36 10.23 -9.57
CA THR A 334 18.22 11.15 -10.33
C THR A 334 17.64 11.51 -11.70
N LEU A 335 17.15 10.51 -12.47
CA LEU A 335 16.48 10.75 -13.74
C LEU A 335 15.19 11.54 -13.56
N GLY A 336 14.43 11.30 -12.49
CA GLY A 336 13.26 12.10 -12.13
C GLY A 336 13.61 13.56 -11.88
N ALA A 337 14.66 13.81 -11.08
CA ALA A 337 15.13 15.17 -10.78
C ALA A 337 15.62 15.92 -12.04
N LEU A 338 16.33 15.21 -12.91
CA LEU A 338 16.80 15.76 -14.18
C LEU A 338 15.62 16.04 -15.13
N ALA A 339 14.72 15.07 -15.31
CA ALA A 339 13.54 15.23 -16.16
C ALA A 339 12.64 16.38 -15.68
N GLY A 340 12.47 16.53 -14.35
CA GLY A 340 11.68 17.61 -13.75
C GLY A 340 12.25 19.00 -14.04
N GLN A 341 13.58 19.15 -13.97
CA GLN A 341 14.24 20.42 -14.29
C GLN A 341 14.29 20.71 -15.80
N LEU A 342 14.19 19.69 -16.65
CA LEU A 342 14.09 19.81 -18.10
C LEU A 342 12.65 19.89 -18.61
N ALA A 343 11.69 19.60 -17.76
CA ALA A 343 10.28 19.49 -18.13
C ALA A 343 9.75 20.74 -18.82
N PRO A 344 8.84 20.58 -19.80
CA PRO A 344 8.11 21.70 -20.37
C PRO A 344 7.17 22.33 -19.35
N ALA A 345 6.72 23.55 -19.62
CA ALA A 345 5.72 24.19 -18.78
C ALA A 345 4.40 23.39 -18.78
N GLY A 346 3.79 23.24 -17.60
CA GLY A 346 2.53 22.52 -17.41
C GLY A 346 2.61 21.03 -17.73
N PRO A 347 3.51 20.26 -17.08
CA PRO A 347 3.60 18.84 -17.30
C PRO A 347 2.29 18.14 -16.88
N THR A 348 1.82 17.17 -17.70
CA THR A 348 0.57 16.42 -17.47
C THR A 348 0.78 14.92 -17.40
N GLU A 349 1.87 14.41 -17.97
CA GLU A 349 2.16 12.98 -18.01
C GLU A 349 3.65 12.72 -17.72
N VAL A 350 3.88 11.65 -16.94
CA VAL A 350 5.20 11.07 -16.69
C VAL A 350 5.20 9.63 -17.16
N VAL A 351 6.03 9.30 -18.14
CA VAL A 351 6.19 7.95 -18.67
C VAL A 351 7.49 7.36 -18.14
N VAL A 352 7.40 6.20 -17.50
CA VAL A 352 8.55 5.44 -17.00
C VAL A 352 8.65 4.14 -17.80
N SER A 353 9.65 4.04 -18.67
CA SER A 353 9.83 2.89 -19.55
C SER A 353 11.01 2.03 -19.08
N LEU A 354 10.78 0.73 -18.97
CA LEU A 354 11.74 -0.29 -18.53
C LEU A 354 12.10 -1.20 -19.70
N ALA A 355 13.39 -1.37 -19.97
CA ALA A 355 13.88 -2.21 -21.05
C ALA A 355 15.01 -3.13 -20.61
N GLY A 356 15.31 -4.19 -21.40
CA GLY A 356 16.30 -5.19 -21.08
C GLY A 356 15.95 -5.97 -19.82
N ASP A 357 16.91 -6.20 -18.94
CA ASP A 357 16.73 -6.96 -17.68
C ASP A 357 15.69 -6.34 -16.75
N LEU A 358 15.37 -5.03 -16.92
CA LEU A 358 14.34 -4.37 -16.15
C LEU A 358 12.92 -4.62 -16.67
N ALA A 359 12.74 -5.10 -17.91
CA ALA A 359 11.41 -5.27 -18.50
C ALA A 359 10.52 -6.26 -17.74
N GLY A 360 11.14 -7.26 -17.07
CA GLY A 360 10.44 -8.22 -16.20
C GLY A 360 10.21 -7.75 -14.76
N ALA A 361 10.83 -6.66 -14.35
CA ALA A 361 10.74 -6.16 -12.98
C ALA A 361 9.44 -5.37 -12.71
N PRO A 362 8.97 -5.28 -11.44
CA PRO A 362 7.88 -4.38 -11.10
C PRO A 362 8.29 -2.92 -11.30
N ALA A 363 7.55 -2.19 -12.14
CA ALA A 363 7.88 -0.81 -12.49
C ALA A 363 7.57 0.19 -11.36
N ARG A 364 6.54 -0.10 -10.57
CA ARG A 364 6.00 0.83 -9.55
C ARG A 364 7.05 1.38 -8.56
N PRO A 365 8.00 0.59 -8.01
CA PRO A 365 9.04 1.13 -7.13
C PRO A 365 9.94 2.15 -7.82
N LEU A 366 10.34 1.89 -9.07
CA LEU A 366 11.13 2.81 -9.87
C LEU A 366 10.33 4.07 -10.24
N ALA A 367 9.06 3.92 -10.62
CA ALA A 367 8.16 5.04 -10.92
C ALA A 367 7.97 5.94 -9.69
N SER A 368 7.78 5.38 -8.50
CA SER A 368 7.69 6.16 -7.25
C SER A 368 8.98 6.95 -6.99
N ARG A 369 10.15 6.36 -7.20
CA ARG A 369 11.44 7.05 -7.08
C ARG A 369 11.65 8.15 -8.13
N VAL A 370 11.22 7.90 -9.37
CA VAL A 370 11.19 8.95 -10.41
C VAL A 370 10.36 10.15 -9.96
N LEU A 371 9.17 9.91 -9.40
CA LEU A 371 8.32 10.98 -8.88
C LEU A 371 8.94 11.73 -7.70
N VAL A 372 9.63 11.05 -6.80
CA VAL A 372 10.37 11.70 -5.70
C VAL A 372 11.36 12.70 -6.27
N GLY A 373 12.18 12.26 -7.24
CA GLY A 373 13.15 13.15 -7.90
C GLY A 373 12.48 14.32 -8.63
N LEU A 374 11.45 14.03 -9.42
CA LEU A 374 10.73 15.03 -10.23
C LEU A 374 10.06 16.11 -9.38
N LEU A 375 9.48 15.72 -8.25
CA LEU A 375 8.74 16.63 -7.37
C LEU A 375 9.62 17.35 -6.34
N ARG A 376 10.86 16.90 -6.13
CA ARG A 376 11.79 17.42 -5.11
C ARG A 376 11.93 18.95 -5.13
N HIS A 377 12.08 19.53 -6.32
CA HIS A 377 12.32 20.96 -6.47
C HIS A 377 11.04 21.80 -6.61
N SER A 378 9.88 21.16 -6.68
CA SER A 378 8.61 21.85 -6.87
C SER A 378 7.65 21.72 -5.69
N SER A 379 8.01 20.94 -4.65
CA SER A 379 7.17 20.72 -3.46
C SER A 379 7.68 21.52 -2.27
N GLU A 380 6.78 22.22 -1.57
CA GLU A 380 7.10 22.94 -0.33
C GLU A 380 7.40 21.98 0.83
N THR A 381 6.80 20.80 0.81
CA THR A 381 7.04 19.74 1.80
C THR A 381 7.89 18.63 1.19
N PRO A 382 8.78 18.00 1.99
CA PRO A 382 9.56 16.85 1.51
C PRO A 382 8.65 15.73 1.00
N VAL A 383 8.94 15.25 -0.20
CA VAL A 383 8.21 14.14 -0.85
C VAL A 383 9.06 12.88 -0.77
N ASN A 384 8.45 11.74 -0.44
CA ASN A 384 9.08 10.43 -0.43
C ASN A 384 8.30 9.44 -1.30
N GLU A 385 8.76 8.16 -1.39
CA GLU A 385 8.14 7.15 -2.24
C GLU A 385 6.69 6.81 -1.88
N VAL A 386 6.26 7.10 -0.66
CA VAL A 386 4.88 6.88 -0.19
C VAL A 386 3.96 8.01 -0.65
N SER A 387 4.40 9.26 -0.45
CA SER A 387 3.60 10.46 -0.77
C SER A 387 3.68 10.87 -2.23
N ALA A 388 4.78 10.56 -2.95
CA ALA A 388 5.01 11.05 -4.31
C ALA A 388 3.88 10.73 -5.31
N PRO A 389 3.30 9.51 -5.35
CA PRO A 389 2.20 9.20 -6.25
C PRO A 389 0.93 10.04 -5.98
N GLU A 390 0.63 10.30 -4.70
CA GLU A 390 -0.53 11.11 -4.31
C GLU A 390 -0.31 12.58 -4.66
N VAL A 391 0.86 13.12 -4.34
CA VAL A 391 1.24 14.50 -4.70
C VAL A 391 1.22 14.71 -6.22
N ALA A 392 1.68 13.73 -7.00
CA ALA A 392 1.61 13.76 -8.46
C ALA A 392 0.16 13.82 -8.93
N ARG A 393 -0.72 12.98 -8.37
CA ARG A 393 -2.15 12.94 -8.70
C ARG A 393 -2.85 14.26 -8.35
N GLU A 394 -2.59 14.84 -7.18
CA GLU A 394 -3.13 16.13 -6.75
C GLU A 394 -2.72 17.27 -7.70
N ARG A 395 -1.55 17.15 -8.33
CA ARG A 395 -1.05 18.10 -9.35
C ARG A 395 -1.51 17.80 -10.76
N GLY A 396 -2.38 16.80 -10.96
CA GLY A 396 -2.89 16.41 -12.26
C GLY A 396 -1.87 15.70 -13.16
N LEU A 397 -0.78 15.15 -12.57
CA LEU A 397 0.18 14.33 -13.30
C LEU A 397 -0.31 12.90 -13.42
N THR A 398 -0.42 12.42 -14.65
CA THR A 398 -0.68 11.00 -14.94
C THR A 398 0.64 10.25 -15.02
N ILE A 399 0.71 9.06 -14.38
CA ILE A 399 1.89 8.20 -14.41
C ILE A 399 1.58 7.02 -15.32
N ARG A 400 2.45 6.79 -16.29
CA ARG A 400 2.36 5.65 -17.21
C ARG A 400 3.62 4.82 -17.13
N GLU A 401 3.45 3.53 -16.91
CA GLU A 401 4.52 2.54 -16.88
C GLU A 401 4.53 1.80 -18.22
N GLU A 402 5.69 1.73 -18.87
CA GLU A 402 5.87 1.04 -20.15
C GLU A 402 6.95 -0.02 -20.04
N ARG A 403 6.78 -1.11 -20.77
CA ARG A 403 7.76 -2.19 -20.89
C ARG A 403 8.18 -2.31 -22.34
N VAL A 404 9.48 -2.20 -22.57
CA VAL A 404 10.07 -2.32 -23.90
C VAL A 404 10.75 -3.68 -23.99
N THR A 405 10.19 -4.56 -24.81
CA THR A 405 10.70 -5.93 -25.00
C THR A 405 11.71 -6.05 -26.13
N GLU A 406 11.85 -5.00 -26.93
CA GLU A 406 12.84 -4.96 -28.01
C GLU A 406 14.27 -4.94 -27.45
N PRO A 407 15.23 -5.58 -28.13
CA PRO A 407 16.64 -5.53 -27.72
C PRO A 407 17.13 -4.08 -27.62
N GLN A 408 17.85 -3.75 -26.56
CA GLN A 408 18.45 -2.45 -26.34
C GLN A 408 19.97 -2.58 -26.26
N ASP A 409 20.68 -1.46 -26.43
CA ASP A 409 22.15 -1.42 -26.34
C ASP A 409 22.69 -1.68 -24.92
N TYR A 410 21.80 -1.71 -23.91
CA TYR A 410 22.13 -1.83 -22.48
C TYR A 410 21.41 -3.03 -21.85
N ALA A 411 22.07 -3.72 -20.93
CA ALA A 411 21.48 -4.84 -20.19
C ALA A 411 20.18 -4.44 -19.47
N GLY A 412 20.17 -3.28 -18.83
CA GLY A 412 18.96 -2.68 -18.25
C GLY A 412 18.93 -1.20 -18.57
N LEU A 413 17.80 -0.71 -19.09
CA LEU A 413 17.62 0.71 -19.43
C LEU A 413 16.35 1.25 -18.77
N LEU A 414 16.52 2.36 -18.05
CA LEU A 414 15.41 3.13 -17.46
C LEU A 414 15.27 4.44 -18.23
N THR A 415 14.11 4.69 -18.83
CA THR A 415 13.79 5.94 -19.53
C THR A 415 12.66 6.66 -18.81
N VAL A 416 12.82 7.97 -18.64
CA VAL A 416 11.82 8.86 -18.05
C VAL A 416 11.50 9.96 -19.06
N SER A 417 10.22 10.07 -19.44
CA SER A 417 9.70 11.13 -20.29
C SER A 417 8.65 11.92 -19.54
N VAL A 418 8.79 13.25 -19.52
CA VAL A 418 7.81 14.19 -18.96
C VAL A 418 7.16 14.95 -20.09
N ARG A 419 5.85 14.86 -20.24
CA ARG A 419 5.07 15.43 -21.34
C ARG A 419 4.09 16.48 -20.83
N GLY A 420 3.86 17.48 -21.67
CA GLY A 420 2.87 18.53 -21.42
C GLY A 420 2.62 19.37 -22.68
N PRO A 421 1.73 20.38 -22.62
CA PRO A 421 1.44 21.26 -23.74
C PRO A 421 2.68 21.97 -24.33
N GLY A 422 3.72 22.17 -23.51
CA GLY A 422 4.97 22.81 -23.93
C GLY A 422 5.98 21.88 -24.60
N GLY A 423 5.67 20.59 -24.77
CA GLY A 423 6.56 19.60 -25.40
C GLY A 423 6.85 18.38 -24.54
N GLU A 424 8.00 17.75 -24.76
CA GLU A 424 8.48 16.57 -24.05
C GLU A 424 9.94 16.72 -23.64
N ALA A 425 10.27 16.27 -22.43
CA ALA A 425 11.64 16.09 -21.95
C ALA A 425 11.88 14.62 -21.66
N THR A 426 12.85 14.01 -22.33
CA THR A 426 13.19 12.60 -22.18
C THR A 426 14.64 12.45 -21.70
N VAL A 427 14.85 11.61 -20.68
CA VAL A 427 16.16 11.22 -20.18
C VAL A 427 16.22 9.70 -20.02
N ALA A 428 17.38 9.10 -20.26
CA ALA A 428 17.55 7.68 -20.03
C ALA A 428 18.89 7.37 -19.35
N GLY A 429 18.87 6.36 -18.51
CA GLY A 429 20.04 5.93 -17.77
C GLY A 429 20.11 4.42 -17.58
N THR A 430 21.29 3.95 -17.27
CA THR A 430 21.62 2.56 -17.00
C THR A 430 22.56 2.46 -15.81
N VAL A 431 22.83 1.24 -15.34
CA VAL A 431 23.81 0.96 -14.30
C VAL A 431 24.91 0.09 -14.86
N TYR A 432 26.16 0.55 -14.73
CA TYR A 432 27.35 -0.24 -15.08
C TYR A 432 27.82 -1.01 -13.85
N GLY A 433 28.28 -2.23 -14.09
CA GLY A 433 28.73 -3.09 -13.01
C GLY A 433 27.65 -3.35 -11.96
N ARG A 434 27.92 -3.02 -10.69
CA ARG A 434 26.99 -3.28 -9.58
C ARG A 434 26.23 -2.04 -9.09
N ALA A 435 26.72 -0.82 -9.38
CA ALA A 435 26.14 0.39 -8.78
C ALA A 435 26.47 1.69 -9.50
N GLU A 436 27.21 1.67 -10.61
CA GLU A 436 27.64 2.90 -11.28
C GLU A 436 26.55 3.45 -12.21
N ALA A 437 25.79 4.43 -11.73
CA ALA A 437 24.78 5.11 -12.53
C ALA A 437 25.41 5.85 -13.73
N ARG A 438 24.82 5.71 -14.90
CA ARG A 438 25.19 6.44 -16.12
C ARG A 438 23.95 7.00 -16.78
N LEU A 439 24.01 8.24 -17.14
CA LEU A 439 23.07 8.89 -18.04
C LEU A 439 23.51 8.58 -19.47
N VAL A 440 22.61 8.04 -20.28
CA VAL A 440 22.94 7.59 -21.64
C VAL A 440 22.15 8.31 -22.72
N ARG A 441 21.13 9.10 -22.35
CA ARG A 441 20.38 9.93 -23.30
C ARG A 441 19.76 11.15 -22.64
N ILE A 442 19.79 12.28 -23.31
CA ILE A 442 19.01 13.49 -23.04
C ILE A 442 18.36 13.94 -24.36
N GLY A 443 17.05 13.87 -24.45
CA GLY A 443 16.32 14.18 -25.67
C GLY A 443 16.83 13.38 -26.87
N ALA A 444 17.28 14.05 -27.91
CA ALA A 444 17.85 13.46 -29.12
C ALA A 444 19.34 13.04 -28.98
N PHE A 445 20.00 13.47 -27.90
CA PHE A 445 21.45 13.27 -27.75
C PHE A 445 21.77 12.00 -26.98
N ARG A 446 22.57 11.12 -27.57
CA ARG A 446 23.17 9.96 -26.92
C ARG A 446 24.50 10.36 -26.31
N LEU A 447 24.73 10.08 -25.05
CA LEU A 447 25.95 10.45 -24.33
C LEU A 447 26.26 9.39 -23.27
N GLU A 448 27.41 9.53 -22.65
CA GLU A 448 27.77 8.76 -21.48
C GLU A 448 28.28 9.75 -20.41
N ALA A 449 27.45 9.96 -19.38
CA ALA A 449 27.76 10.94 -18.35
C ALA A 449 27.44 10.41 -16.95
N VAL A 450 28.18 10.92 -15.96
CA VAL A 450 27.91 10.64 -14.54
C VAL A 450 26.96 11.68 -14.01
N PRO A 451 25.74 11.32 -13.61
CA PRO A 451 24.73 12.28 -13.16
C PRO A 451 24.93 12.61 -11.66
N GLU A 452 25.91 13.43 -11.34
CA GLU A 452 26.22 13.82 -9.97
C GLU A 452 26.64 15.30 -9.87
N GLY A 453 26.31 15.93 -8.75
CA GLY A 453 26.73 17.29 -8.41
C GLY A 453 26.12 18.40 -9.26
N PRO A 454 26.73 19.58 -9.27
CA PRO A 454 26.34 20.68 -10.16
C PRO A 454 26.66 20.36 -11.61
N ILE A 455 25.68 20.54 -12.49
CA ILE A 455 25.78 20.22 -13.92
C ILE A 455 25.45 21.44 -14.74
N LEU A 456 26.24 21.67 -15.78
CA LEU A 456 25.93 22.64 -16.84
C LEU A 456 25.61 21.87 -18.11
N LEU A 457 24.41 22.07 -18.62
CA LEU A 457 23.95 21.56 -19.92
C LEU A 457 24.04 22.64 -20.95
N CYS A 458 24.70 22.38 -22.06
CA CYS A 458 24.82 23.34 -23.17
C CYS A 458 24.47 22.64 -24.48
N GLU A 459 23.44 23.11 -25.17
CA GLU A 459 23.15 22.75 -26.55
C GLU A 459 23.66 23.84 -27.48
N ASN A 460 24.35 23.45 -28.54
CA ASN A 460 24.99 24.36 -29.49
C ASN A 460 24.92 23.83 -30.93
N ASP A 461 25.18 24.68 -31.90
CA ASP A 461 25.49 24.25 -33.27
C ASP A 461 26.78 23.46 -33.26
N ASP A 462 26.88 22.40 -34.07
CA ASP A 462 28.11 21.60 -34.18
C ASP A 462 29.19 22.39 -34.95
N ALA A 463 29.89 23.28 -34.24
CA ALA A 463 30.89 24.18 -34.80
C ALA A 463 32.21 24.14 -34.01
N PRO A 464 33.35 24.34 -34.69
CA PRO A 464 34.65 24.44 -34.04
C PRO A 464 34.70 25.62 -33.02
N GLY A 465 35.45 25.39 -31.93
CA GLY A 465 35.73 26.45 -30.94
C GLY A 465 34.71 26.51 -29.77
N VAL A 466 33.54 25.91 -29.87
CA VAL A 466 32.52 26.01 -28.81
C VAL A 466 33.03 25.49 -27.47
N VAL A 467 33.66 24.31 -27.42
CA VAL A 467 34.21 23.72 -26.18
C VAL A 467 35.31 24.61 -25.59
N GLY A 468 36.17 25.19 -26.43
CA GLY A 468 37.21 26.10 -25.99
C GLY A 468 36.63 27.37 -25.36
N ASN A 469 35.61 27.96 -25.99
CA ASN A 469 34.91 29.14 -25.49
C ASN A 469 34.19 28.85 -24.17
N LEU A 470 33.52 27.69 -24.03
CA LEU A 470 32.91 27.25 -22.79
C LEU A 470 33.94 27.14 -21.66
N GLY A 471 35.05 26.40 -21.92
CA GLY A 471 36.13 26.24 -20.93
C GLY A 471 36.75 27.55 -20.49
N THR A 472 37.05 28.46 -21.45
CA THR A 472 37.62 29.80 -21.16
C THR A 472 36.64 30.65 -20.33
N THR A 473 35.34 30.62 -20.67
CA THR A 473 34.34 31.45 -19.97
C THR A 473 34.12 30.95 -18.54
N LEU A 474 34.04 29.62 -18.32
CA LEU A 474 33.91 29.04 -16.99
C LEU A 474 35.18 29.24 -16.16
N GLY A 475 36.36 28.99 -16.72
CA GLY A 475 37.65 29.24 -16.06
C GLY A 475 37.84 30.68 -15.64
N ALA A 476 37.47 31.67 -16.49
CA ALA A 476 37.51 33.10 -16.15
C ALA A 476 36.52 33.46 -15.01
N ALA A 477 35.49 32.65 -14.78
CA ALA A 477 34.55 32.78 -13.66
C ALA A 477 35.00 31.98 -12.41
N GLY A 478 36.17 31.35 -12.42
CA GLY A 478 36.68 30.54 -11.34
C GLY A 478 35.95 29.19 -11.18
N ILE A 479 35.23 28.73 -12.19
CA ILE A 479 34.49 27.46 -12.18
C ILE A 479 35.33 26.39 -12.90
N ASN A 480 35.72 25.36 -12.16
CA ASN A 480 36.45 24.24 -12.74
C ASN A 480 35.48 23.20 -13.35
N ILE A 481 35.89 22.57 -14.44
CA ILE A 481 35.16 21.48 -15.11
C ILE A 481 35.78 20.18 -14.67
N ALA A 482 35.04 19.40 -13.86
CA ALA A 482 35.48 18.09 -13.37
C ALA A 482 35.39 17.01 -14.45
N ARG A 483 34.32 17.04 -15.26
CA ARG A 483 34.10 16.12 -16.38
C ARG A 483 33.34 16.80 -17.50
N ILE A 484 33.55 16.36 -18.72
CA ILE A 484 32.80 16.79 -19.90
C ILE A 484 32.43 15.60 -20.75
N SER A 485 31.15 15.46 -21.08
CA SER A 485 30.64 14.52 -22.07
C SER A 485 30.03 15.26 -23.23
N LEU A 486 30.44 14.91 -24.44
CA LEU A 486 30.01 15.56 -25.67
C LEU A 486 29.21 14.61 -26.53
N SER A 487 28.13 15.09 -27.11
CA SER A 487 27.28 14.35 -28.05
C SER A 487 26.95 15.22 -29.27
N ARG A 488 26.62 14.57 -30.37
CA ARG A 488 26.19 15.19 -31.62
C ARG A 488 24.93 14.53 -32.12
N THR A 489 24.10 15.27 -32.85
CA THR A 489 23.01 14.66 -33.62
C THR A 489 23.56 13.89 -34.84
N ASP A 490 22.82 12.92 -35.32
CA ASP A 490 23.24 12.06 -36.46
C ASP A 490 23.48 12.91 -37.73
N ASP A 491 22.71 13.96 -37.92
CA ASP A 491 22.85 14.94 -39.04
C ASP A 491 24.00 15.93 -38.85
N ARG A 492 24.70 15.88 -37.71
CA ARG A 492 25.81 16.76 -37.33
C ARG A 492 25.48 18.26 -37.38
N THR A 493 24.22 18.61 -37.18
CA THR A 493 23.81 20.03 -37.13
C THR A 493 23.86 20.61 -35.72
N ARG A 494 23.72 19.75 -34.72
CA ARG A 494 23.69 20.15 -33.30
C ARG A 494 24.64 19.29 -32.46
N ALA A 495 25.18 19.89 -31.43
CA ALA A 495 25.99 19.25 -30.42
C ALA A 495 25.45 19.57 -29.02
N PHE A 496 25.77 18.72 -28.08
CA PHE A 496 25.37 18.83 -26.69
C PHE A 496 26.55 18.56 -25.78
N ALA A 497 26.79 19.44 -24.84
CA ALA A 497 27.81 19.29 -23.82
C ALA A 497 27.16 19.14 -22.45
N PHE A 498 27.48 18.04 -21.75
CA PHE A 498 27.16 17.78 -20.36
C PHE A 498 28.44 18.00 -19.55
N LEU A 499 28.46 19.02 -18.69
CA LEU A 499 29.62 19.35 -17.87
C LEU A 499 29.30 19.17 -16.40
N ASN A 500 30.08 18.32 -15.70
CA ASN A 500 30.11 18.35 -14.25
C ASN A 500 31.06 19.45 -13.82
N VAL A 501 30.58 20.37 -12.98
CA VAL A 501 31.35 21.54 -12.51
C VAL A 501 31.45 21.54 -10.99
N ASP A 502 32.51 22.15 -10.44
CA ASP A 502 32.74 22.13 -8.98
C ASP A 502 31.75 23.02 -8.20
N SER A 503 31.12 24.00 -8.89
CA SER A 503 30.12 24.88 -8.29
C SER A 503 29.07 25.30 -9.30
N THR A 504 27.84 25.52 -8.81
CA THR A 504 26.73 25.99 -9.66
C THR A 504 27.04 27.38 -10.25
N PRO A 505 27.05 27.54 -11.59
CA PRO A 505 27.27 28.84 -12.23
C PRO A 505 26.20 29.87 -11.83
N SER A 506 26.63 31.09 -11.52
CA SER A 506 25.70 32.21 -11.27
C SER A 506 24.88 32.58 -12.50
N ALA A 507 23.76 33.29 -12.31
CA ALA A 507 22.95 33.80 -13.42
C ALA A 507 23.75 34.64 -14.40
N GLU A 508 24.75 35.43 -13.93
CA GLU A 508 25.65 36.24 -14.77
C GLU A 508 26.55 35.33 -15.64
N VAL A 509 27.13 34.27 -15.05
CA VAL A 509 27.96 33.32 -15.79
C VAL A 509 27.12 32.56 -16.83
N LEU A 510 25.90 32.15 -16.48
CA LEU A 510 24.98 31.51 -17.43
C LEU A 510 24.62 32.44 -18.60
N ALA A 511 24.41 33.75 -18.34
CA ALA A 511 24.14 34.74 -19.38
C ALA A 511 25.35 34.91 -20.30
N ARG A 512 26.58 34.92 -19.75
CA ARG A 512 27.83 34.99 -20.54
C ARG A 512 28.01 33.74 -21.41
N VAL A 513 27.75 32.53 -20.86
CA VAL A 513 27.82 31.28 -21.63
C VAL A 513 26.77 31.28 -22.74
N LYS A 514 25.55 31.73 -22.46
CA LYS A 514 24.46 31.80 -23.44
C LYS A 514 24.77 32.78 -24.60
N ALA A 515 25.55 33.79 -24.34
CA ALA A 515 25.95 34.79 -25.34
C ALA A 515 27.12 34.33 -26.22
N LEU A 516 27.72 33.17 -25.95
CA LEU A 516 28.82 32.65 -26.79
C LEU A 516 28.32 32.29 -28.19
N PRO A 517 29.17 32.46 -29.24
CA PRO A 517 28.82 32.02 -30.58
C PRO A 517 28.41 30.55 -30.62
N HIS A 518 27.39 30.25 -31.41
CA HIS A 518 26.84 28.91 -31.64
C HIS A 518 26.13 28.27 -30.43
N VAL A 519 26.06 28.89 -29.25
CA VAL A 519 25.30 28.39 -28.11
C VAL A 519 23.82 28.66 -28.32
N ARG A 520 22.99 27.61 -28.29
CA ARG A 520 21.53 27.67 -28.42
C ARG A 520 20.84 27.77 -27.07
N THR A 521 21.16 26.85 -26.20
CA THR A 521 20.59 26.81 -24.84
C THR A 521 21.66 26.48 -23.80
N VAL A 522 21.49 27.04 -22.61
CA VAL A 522 22.31 26.70 -21.45
C VAL A 522 21.41 26.57 -20.22
N ARG A 523 21.63 25.54 -19.43
CA ARG A 523 20.91 25.32 -18.18
C ARG A 523 21.85 24.80 -17.10
N ALA A 524 21.76 25.33 -15.90
CA ALA A 524 22.37 24.76 -14.73
C ALA A 524 21.36 23.80 -14.06
N ILE A 525 21.83 22.62 -13.70
CA ILE A 525 21.07 21.58 -13.06
C ILE A 525 21.77 21.21 -11.75
N THR A 526 21.02 20.97 -10.69
CA THR A 526 21.53 20.44 -9.42
C THR A 526 20.82 19.13 -9.10
N LEU A 527 21.60 18.05 -8.90
CA LEU A 527 21.10 16.73 -8.58
C LEU A 527 21.33 16.37 -7.12
#